data_20411cf97e0a0934f4f9291801bad831
#
_entry.id   20411cf97e0a0934f4f9291801bad831
#
_cell.length_a   1.000
_cell.length_b   1.000
_cell.length_c   1.000
_cell.angle_alpha   90.00
_cell.angle_beta   90.00
_cell.angle_gamma   90.00
#
_symmetry.space_group_name_H-M   'P 1'
#
loop_
_entity.id
_entity.type
_entity.pdbx_description
1 polymer ?
#
loop_
_entity_poly.entity_id
_entity_poly.type
_entity_poly.pdbx_seq_one_letter_code
_entity_poly.pdbx_strand_id
1 'polypeptide(L)'
;MISTAFSICSILFIIITACAYFSKKRIDLLENKVYSGLLVVNLVGLIIDIGGYLVFKNPNVSNEIKIIISRVYLGYFFTWTFLFASYMYIVSHDKKKINKANIKLFMTVFLITNYFIISILPIDFYYKNLVAYSYGIAVNYIYILSFVLIVGIFILLVKNYKYIRKDEFIPLILFLTFGTVVLAIQKVNPQMNLLILCHSLVSELMYFTIENPDVKMLNELIENRKIIERSSEEKSIFLFKMSQGIKEPSKN
;
A
#
# COMPACT_ATOMS: atom_id res chain seq x y z
N MET A 1 6.83 25.34 -10.52
CA MET A 1 6.87 25.69 -9.08
C MET A 1 5.77 25.01 -8.26
N ILE A 2 4.49 25.01 -8.68
CA ILE A 2 3.42 24.40 -7.89
C ILE A 2 3.61 22.88 -7.75
N SER A 3 3.97 22.17 -8.81
CA SER A 3 4.22 20.71 -8.79
C SER A 3 5.31 20.31 -7.80
N THR A 4 6.44 21.00 -7.79
CA THR A 4 7.55 20.71 -6.88
C THR A 4 7.22 21.02 -5.41
N ALA A 5 6.33 21.96 -5.13
CA ALA A 5 5.89 22.24 -3.77
C ALA A 5 5.11 21.05 -3.18
N PHE A 6 4.25 20.41 -3.97
CA PHE A 6 3.54 19.19 -3.52
C PHE A 6 4.51 18.03 -3.25
N SER A 7 5.51 17.84 -4.12
CA SER A 7 6.51 16.78 -3.91
C SER A 7 7.38 17.04 -2.67
N ILE A 8 7.77 18.30 -2.41
CA ILE A 8 8.54 18.66 -1.21
C ILE A 8 7.71 18.43 0.06
N CYS A 9 6.44 18.86 0.09
CA CYS A 9 5.55 18.59 1.23
C CYS A 9 5.40 17.08 1.44
N SER A 10 5.22 16.31 0.36
CA SER A 10 5.08 14.86 0.42
C SER A 10 6.33 14.17 0.99
N ILE A 11 7.53 14.65 0.64
CA ILE A 11 8.78 14.13 1.23
C ILE A 11 8.80 14.32 2.75
N LEU A 12 8.41 15.49 3.24
CA LEU A 12 8.38 15.74 4.69
C LEU A 12 7.42 14.78 5.39
N PHE A 13 6.20 14.58 4.87
CA PHE A 13 5.24 13.63 5.43
C PHE A 13 5.80 12.20 5.44
N ILE A 14 6.36 11.74 4.31
CA ILE A 14 6.87 10.37 4.22
C ILE A 14 8.11 10.16 5.09
N ILE A 15 9.00 11.14 5.23
CA ILE A 15 10.15 11.04 6.13
C ILE A 15 9.67 10.92 7.58
N ILE A 16 8.73 11.77 8.01
CA ILE A 16 8.18 11.71 9.37
C ILE A 16 7.53 10.35 9.62
N THR A 17 6.68 9.88 8.71
CA THR A 17 6.01 8.58 8.80
C THR A 17 7.03 7.43 8.82
N ALA A 18 8.04 7.46 7.95
CA ALA A 18 9.10 6.46 7.91
C ALA A 18 9.93 6.45 9.20
N CYS A 19 10.34 7.61 9.71
CA CYS A 19 11.03 7.71 10.99
C CYS A 19 10.19 7.14 12.14
N ALA A 20 8.91 7.52 12.23
CA ALA A 20 8.00 7.01 13.24
C ALA A 20 7.78 5.48 13.11
N TYR A 21 7.66 5.00 11.88
CA TYR A 21 7.48 3.58 11.61
C TYR A 21 8.75 2.77 11.90
N PHE A 22 9.94 3.21 11.44
CA PHE A 22 11.18 2.45 11.58
C PHE A 22 11.84 2.55 12.96
N SER A 23 11.49 3.54 13.79
CA SER A 23 12.01 3.68 15.16
C SER A 23 11.41 2.68 16.16
N LYS A 24 10.23 2.10 15.86
CA LYS A 24 9.53 1.20 16.77
C LYS A 24 9.81 -0.28 16.47
N LYS A 25 9.81 -1.11 17.54
CA LYS A 25 9.86 -2.58 17.40
C LYS A 25 8.59 -3.07 16.70
N ARG A 26 8.73 -4.06 15.82
CA ARG A 26 7.64 -4.60 15.01
C ARG A 26 7.64 -6.11 15.00
N ILE A 27 6.46 -6.68 14.83
CA ILE A 27 6.27 -8.11 14.64
C ILE A 27 6.64 -8.46 13.19
N ASP A 28 7.30 -9.59 12.96
CA ASP A 28 7.69 -10.03 11.61
C ASP A 28 6.51 -10.61 10.83
N LEU A 29 5.60 -9.73 10.41
CA LEU A 29 4.44 -10.06 9.58
C LEU A 29 4.71 -9.69 8.12
N LEU A 30 4.06 -10.44 7.19
CA LEU A 30 4.19 -10.17 5.75
C LEU A 30 3.65 -8.78 5.38
N GLU A 31 2.54 -8.38 5.98
CA GLU A 31 1.93 -7.06 5.81
C GLU A 31 2.91 -5.94 6.17
N ASN A 32 3.65 -6.06 7.28
CA ASN A 32 4.64 -5.08 7.70
C ASN A 32 5.81 -4.96 6.69
N LYS A 33 6.21 -6.07 6.06
CA LYS A 33 7.24 -6.05 5.00
C LYS A 33 6.74 -5.33 3.74
N VAL A 34 5.49 -5.57 3.36
CA VAL A 34 4.90 -4.90 2.19
C VAL A 34 4.72 -3.41 2.46
N TYR A 35 4.25 -3.04 3.65
CA TYR A 35 4.10 -1.64 4.02
C TYR A 35 5.46 -0.91 4.10
N SER A 36 6.49 -1.53 4.68
CA SER A 36 7.84 -0.94 4.66
C SER A 36 8.36 -0.73 3.23
N GLY A 37 8.10 -1.69 2.34
CA GLY A 37 8.39 -1.56 0.91
C GLY A 37 7.64 -0.39 0.27
N LEU A 38 6.37 -0.20 0.63
CA LEU A 38 5.52 0.89 0.13
C LEU A 38 6.07 2.27 0.55
N LEU A 39 6.52 2.42 1.81
CA LEU A 39 7.17 3.66 2.28
C LEU A 39 8.47 3.96 1.52
N VAL A 40 9.32 2.94 1.34
CA VAL A 40 10.59 3.09 0.61
C VAL A 40 10.34 3.45 -0.86
N VAL A 41 9.43 2.75 -1.52
CA VAL A 41 9.06 3.03 -2.91
C VAL A 41 8.50 4.45 -3.06
N ASN A 42 7.69 4.90 -2.10
CA ASN A 42 7.15 6.26 -2.11
C ASN A 42 8.26 7.31 -1.98
N LEU A 43 9.20 7.12 -1.05
CA LEU A 43 10.34 8.03 -0.89
C LEU A 43 11.20 8.09 -2.15
N VAL A 44 11.53 6.93 -2.74
CA VAL A 44 12.29 6.86 -4.00
C VAL A 44 11.53 7.54 -5.13
N GLY A 45 10.21 7.32 -5.23
CA GLY A 45 9.36 7.96 -6.24
C GLY A 45 9.34 9.48 -6.15
N LEU A 46 9.32 10.03 -4.93
CA LEU A 46 9.41 11.48 -4.71
C LEU A 46 10.76 12.07 -5.17
N ILE A 47 11.85 11.35 -4.93
CA ILE A 47 13.19 11.76 -5.43
C ILE A 47 13.22 11.73 -6.96
N ILE A 48 12.64 10.69 -7.57
CA ILE A 48 12.54 10.57 -9.03
C ILE A 48 11.68 11.68 -9.62
N ASP A 49 10.58 12.06 -8.98
CA ASP A 49 9.69 13.14 -9.42
C ASP A 49 10.41 14.50 -9.45
N ILE A 50 11.13 14.83 -8.37
CA ILE A 50 11.93 16.08 -8.31
C ILE A 50 13.06 16.05 -9.34
N GLY A 51 13.78 14.92 -9.46
CA GLY A 51 14.82 14.72 -10.46
C GLY A 51 14.25 14.84 -11.88
N GLY A 52 13.11 14.25 -12.14
CA GLY A 52 12.38 14.36 -13.41
C GLY A 52 12.04 15.81 -13.76
N TYR A 53 11.49 16.55 -12.80
CA TYR A 53 11.21 17.97 -13.01
C TYR A 53 12.46 18.77 -13.45
N LEU A 54 13.61 18.54 -12.80
CA LEU A 54 14.86 19.21 -13.16
C LEU A 54 15.34 18.85 -14.56
N VAL A 55 15.22 17.58 -14.94
CA VAL A 55 15.59 17.06 -16.26
C VAL A 55 14.67 17.62 -17.35
N PHE A 56 13.38 17.65 -17.14
CA PHE A 56 12.43 18.18 -18.11
C PHE A 56 12.55 19.70 -18.29
N LYS A 57 12.98 20.42 -17.26
CA LYS A 57 13.19 21.87 -17.31
C LYS A 57 14.46 22.24 -18.09
N ASN A 58 15.43 21.35 -18.19
CA ASN A 58 16.68 21.61 -18.88
C ASN A 58 16.57 21.23 -20.38
N PRO A 59 16.62 22.19 -21.31
CA PRO A 59 16.53 21.94 -22.75
C PRO A 59 17.72 21.15 -23.31
N ASN A 60 18.88 21.20 -22.63
CA ASN A 60 20.11 20.54 -23.09
C ASN A 60 20.13 19.03 -22.79
N VAL A 61 19.16 18.51 -22.04
CA VAL A 61 19.09 17.09 -21.74
C VAL A 61 18.50 16.34 -22.94
N SER A 62 19.16 15.25 -23.34
CA SER A 62 18.73 14.42 -24.47
C SER A 62 17.34 13.78 -24.22
N ASN A 63 16.61 13.53 -25.30
CA ASN A 63 15.31 12.86 -25.23
C ASN A 63 15.41 11.45 -24.66
N GLU A 64 16.52 10.75 -24.85
CA GLU A 64 16.76 9.42 -24.29
C GLU A 64 16.74 9.42 -22.76
N ILE A 65 17.40 10.40 -22.14
CA ILE A 65 17.41 10.55 -20.68
C ILE A 65 15.98 10.84 -20.18
N LYS A 66 15.23 11.69 -20.89
CA LYS A 66 13.83 11.99 -20.56
C LYS A 66 12.94 10.75 -20.64
N ILE A 67 13.15 9.89 -21.66
CA ILE A 67 12.46 8.62 -21.81
C ILE A 67 12.77 7.68 -20.62
N ILE A 68 14.04 7.54 -20.26
CA ILE A 68 14.46 6.70 -19.14
C ILE A 68 13.80 7.16 -17.85
N ILE A 69 13.87 8.44 -17.53
CA ILE A 69 13.27 9.00 -16.31
C ILE A 69 11.75 8.81 -16.29
N SER A 70 11.08 9.03 -17.42
CA SER A 70 9.63 8.79 -17.52
C SER A 70 9.27 7.33 -17.30
N ARG A 71 10.04 6.38 -17.84
CA ARG A 71 9.83 4.94 -17.59
C ARG A 71 10.04 4.58 -16.13
N VAL A 72 11.08 5.13 -15.49
CA VAL A 72 11.35 4.91 -14.08
C VAL A 72 10.21 5.49 -13.21
N TYR A 73 9.69 6.66 -13.57
CA TYR A 73 8.55 7.28 -12.89
C TYR A 73 7.26 6.45 -13.04
N LEU A 74 6.97 5.95 -14.25
CA LEU A 74 5.84 5.04 -14.48
C LEU A 74 6.00 3.73 -13.70
N GLY A 75 7.22 3.19 -13.65
CA GLY A 75 7.56 2.02 -12.84
C GLY A 75 7.32 2.25 -11.36
N TYR A 76 7.72 3.41 -10.82
CA TYR A 76 7.41 3.81 -9.45
C TYR A 76 5.91 3.84 -9.19
N PHE A 77 5.15 4.54 -10.02
CA PHE A 77 3.70 4.68 -9.89
C PHE A 77 3.00 3.32 -9.86
N PHE A 78 3.36 2.44 -10.79
CA PHE A 78 2.85 1.09 -10.87
C PHE A 78 3.22 0.26 -9.62
N THR A 79 4.49 0.31 -9.20
CA THR A 79 4.98 -0.46 -8.04
C THR A 79 4.27 -0.06 -6.77
N TRP A 80 4.07 1.24 -6.54
CA TRP A 80 3.35 1.73 -5.37
C TRP A 80 1.91 1.21 -5.37
N THR A 81 1.18 1.37 -6.48
CA THR A 81 -0.21 0.90 -6.62
C THR A 81 -0.32 -0.62 -6.42
N PHE A 82 0.64 -1.36 -6.98
CA PHE A 82 0.68 -2.82 -6.84
C PHE A 82 1.01 -3.28 -5.42
N LEU A 83 1.94 -2.62 -4.73
CA LEU A 83 2.23 -2.90 -3.32
C LEU A 83 1.04 -2.56 -2.43
N PHE A 84 0.34 -1.45 -2.70
CA PHE A 84 -0.89 -1.10 -2.00
C PHE A 84 -1.98 -2.17 -2.20
N ALA A 85 -2.19 -2.61 -3.45
CA ALA A 85 -3.12 -3.68 -3.76
C ALA A 85 -2.73 -5.01 -3.07
N SER A 86 -1.45 -5.36 -3.08
CA SER A 86 -0.92 -6.55 -2.42
C SER A 86 -1.08 -6.49 -0.90
N TYR A 87 -0.85 -5.33 -0.30
CA TYR A 87 -1.08 -5.10 1.11
C TYR A 87 -2.54 -5.34 1.49
N MET A 88 -3.47 -4.72 0.75
CA MET A 88 -4.90 -4.88 0.97
C MET A 88 -5.36 -6.33 0.76
N TYR A 89 -4.80 -7.04 -0.22
CA TYR A 89 -5.05 -8.48 -0.41
C TYR A 89 -4.62 -9.29 0.81
N ILE A 90 -3.42 -9.05 1.36
CA ILE A 90 -2.88 -9.79 2.50
C ILE A 90 -3.75 -9.55 3.75
N VAL A 91 -4.12 -8.30 4.00
CA VAL A 91 -4.93 -7.91 5.15
C VAL A 91 -6.37 -8.47 5.06
N SER A 92 -6.93 -8.57 3.85
CA SER A 92 -8.30 -9.06 3.62
C SER A 92 -8.47 -10.58 3.69
N HIS A 93 -7.40 -11.34 3.87
CA HIS A 93 -7.45 -12.80 3.89
C HIS A 93 -7.06 -13.38 5.25
N ASP A 94 -7.60 -14.57 5.56
CA ASP A 94 -7.21 -15.32 6.75
C ASP A 94 -5.70 -15.65 6.69
N LYS A 95 -4.95 -15.10 7.65
CA LYS A 95 -3.48 -15.25 7.75
C LYS A 95 -3.01 -16.71 7.73
N LYS A 96 -3.85 -17.66 8.18
CA LYS A 96 -3.53 -19.10 8.20
C LYS A 96 -3.60 -19.76 6.81
N LYS A 97 -4.35 -19.17 5.87
CA LYS A 97 -4.56 -19.72 4.52
C LYS A 97 -3.59 -19.15 3.50
N ILE A 98 -2.81 -18.15 3.85
CA ILE A 98 -1.91 -17.46 2.95
C ILE A 98 -0.60 -18.25 2.79
N ASN A 99 -0.35 -18.77 1.60
CA ASN A 99 0.96 -19.32 1.24
C ASN A 99 1.92 -18.17 0.85
N LYS A 100 2.77 -17.77 1.81
CA LYS A 100 3.71 -16.64 1.66
C LYS A 100 4.66 -16.81 0.46
N ALA A 101 5.08 -18.04 0.15
CA ALA A 101 6.00 -18.31 -0.95
C ALA A 101 5.33 -18.05 -2.31
N ASN A 102 4.11 -18.54 -2.50
CA ASN A 102 3.36 -18.36 -3.74
C ASN A 102 3.01 -16.90 -3.98
N ILE A 103 2.63 -16.16 -2.93
CA ILE A 103 2.35 -14.72 -3.06
C ILE A 103 3.62 -13.96 -3.44
N LYS A 104 4.74 -14.23 -2.78
CA LYS A 104 6.00 -13.57 -3.11
C LYS A 104 6.42 -13.85 -4.56
N LEU A 105 6.32 -15.10 -5.00
CA LEU A 105 6.62 -15.47 -6.38
C LEU A 105 5.72 -14.73 -7.37
N PHE A 106 4.39 -14.75 -7.12
CA PHE A 106 3.43 -14.03 -7.96
C PHE A 106 3.75 -12.53 -8.04
N MET A 107 4.00 -11.88 -6.88
CA MET A 107 4.36 -10.47 -6.84
C MET A 107 5.61 -10.18 -7.67
N THR A 108 6.64 -11.00 -7.54
CA THR A 108 7.91 -10.82 -8.26
C THR A 108 7.71 -10.98 -9.77
N VAL A 109 7.06 -12.06 -10.20
CA VAL A 109 6.81 -12.33 -11.63
C VAL A 109 5.94 -11.23 -12.24
N PHE A 110 4.88 -10.82 -11.54
CA PHE A 110 3.98 -9.79 -12.03
C PHE A 110 4.69 -8.43 -12.19
N LEU A 111 5.52 -8.04 -11.22
CA LEU A 111 6.33 -6.82 -11.33
C LEU A 111 7.30 -6.89 -12.51
N ILE A 112 8.08 -7.96 -12.64
CA ILE A 112 9.07 -8.10 -13.72
C ILE A 112 8.39 -8.03 -15.09
N THR A 113 7.27 -8.74 -15.27
CA THR A 113 6.53 -8.75 -16.54
C THR A 113 6.06 -7.34 -16.91
N ASN A 114 5.50 -6.58 -15.95
CA ASN A 114 5.01 -5.24 -16.24
C ASN A 114 6.15 -4.24 -16.46
N TYR A 115 7.27 -4.36 -15.77
CA TYR A 115 8.47 -3.54 -16.06
C TYR A 115 8.99 -3.79 -17.47
N PHE A 116 8.98 -5.05 -17.92
CA PHE A 116 9.36 -5.41 -19.30
C PHE A 116 8.39 -4.76 -20.31
N ILE A 117 7.09 -4.81 -20.07
CA ILE A 117 6.09 -4.17 -20.95
C ILE A 117 6.31 -2.65 -20.99
N ILE A 118 6.49 -1.99 -19.85
CA ILE A 118 6.77 -0.53 -19.76
C ILE A 118 8.04 -0.16 -20.55
N SER A 119 9.04 -1.03 -20.55
CA SER A 119 10.31 -0.78 -21.26
C SER A 119 10.17 -0.77 -22.78
N ILE A 120 9.19 -1.50 -23.33
CA ILE A 120 8.97 -1.63 -24.78
C ILE A 120 7.96 -0.58 -25.29
N LEU A 121 6.96 -0.23 -24.48
CA LEU A 121 5.88 0.65 -24.94
C LEU A 121 6.38 2.06 -25.25
N PRO A 122 5.86 2.71 -26.32
CA PRO A 122 6.25 4.07 -26.68
C PRO A 122 5.75 5.10 -25.65
N ILE A 123 6.60 6.11 -25.44
CA ILE A 123 6.32 7.28 -24.60
C ILE A 123 6.60 8.51 -25.43
N ASP A 124 5.65 9.43 -25.45
CA ASP A 124 5.73 10.70 -26.10
C ASP A 124 5.76 11.84 -25.07
N PHE A 125 6.28 13.01 -25.48
CA PHE A 125 6.41 14.18 -24.61
C PHE A 125 5.68 15.38 -25.18
N TYR A 126 5.00 16.09 -24.31
CA TYR A 126 4.39 17.37 -24.62
C TYR A 126 5.18 18.49 -23.96
N TYR A 127 5.54 19.51 -24.77
CA TYR A 127 6.25 20.70 -24.32
C TYR A 127 5.52 21.94 -24.81
N LYS A 128 5.01 22.75 -23.91
CA LYS A 128 4.43 24.07 -24.23
C LYS A 128 4.52 24.97 -23.00
N ASN A 129 5.04 26.19 -23.18
CA ASN A 129 5.02 27.26 -22.17
C ASN A 129 5.47 26.81 -20.76
N LEU A 130 6.67 26.19 -20.64
CA LEU A 130 7.22 25.66 -19.39
C LEU A 130 6.47 24.45 -18.79
N VAL A 131 5.49 23.92 -19.50
CA VAL A 131 4.79 22.69 -19.14
C VAL A 131 5.39 21.55 -19.94
N ALA A 132 5.84 20.51 -19.22
CA ALA A 132 6.34 19.29 -19.83
C ALA A 132 5.72 18.09 -19.10
N TYR A 133 5.15 17.16 -19.85
CA TYR A 133 4.64 15.89 -19.30
C TYR A 133 4.75 14.78 -20.33
N SER A 134 4.83 13.55 -19.84
CA SER A 134 4.81 12.35 -20.68
C SER A 134 3.37 11.91 -20.94
N TYR A 135 3.12 11.41 -22.14
CA TYR A 135 1.85 10.81 -22.55
C TYR A 135 2.12 9.61 -23.47
N GLY A 136 1.08 8.96 -23.96
CA GLY A 136 1.21 7.86 -24.90
C GLY A 136 0.76 6.51 -24.35
N ILE A 137 1.10 5.45 -25.08
CA ILE A 137 0.59 4.10 -24.82
C ILE A 137 1.08 3.57 -23.46
N ALA A 138 2.35 3.80 -23.13
CA ALA A 138 2.91 3.35 -21.84
C ALA A 138 2.20 3.99 -20.65
N VAL A 139 1.90 5.30 -20.74
CA VAL A 139 1.19 6.04 -19.69
C VAL A 139 -0.24 5.50 -19.53
N ASN A 140 -0.97 5.37 -20.64
CA ASN A 140 -2.34 4.83 -20.62
C ASN A 140 -2.38 3.40 -20.09
N TYR A 141 -1.43 2.55 -20.48
CA TYR A 141 -1.32 1.19 -19.98
C TYR A 141 -1.23 1.15 -18.45
N ILE A 142 -0.37 1.96 -17.84
CA ILE A 142 -0.19 2.00 -16.39
C ILE A 142 -1.44 2.54 -15.68
N TYR A 143 -2.09 3.57 -16.22
CA TYR A 143 -3.35 4.07 -15.66
C TYR A 143 -4.46 3.01 -15.68
N ILE A 144 -4.63 2.31 -16.82
CA ILE A 144 -5.64 1.25 -16.95
C ILE A 144 -5.32 0.09 -15.98
N LEU A 145 -4.06 -0.36 -15.95
CA LEU A 145 -3.63 -1.45 -15.08
C LEU A 145 -3.84 -1.11 -13.60
N SER A 146 -3.47 0.10 -13.19
CA SER A 146 -3.67 0.58 -11.82
C SER A 146 -5.15 0.66 -11.46
N PHE A 147 -5.98 1.12 -12.37
CA PHE A 147 -7.44 1.15 -12.19
C PHE A 147 -8.00 -0.26 -12.00
N VAL A 148 -7.60 -1.23 -12.84
CA VAL A 148 -8.03 -2.63 -12.74
C VAL A 148 -7.60 -3.23 -11.39
N LEU A 149 -6.38 -2.97 -10.93
CA LEU A 149 -5.90 -3.44 -9.63
C LEU A 149 -6.75 -2.88 -8.47
N ILE A 150 -7.03 -1.58 -8.49
CA ILE A 150 -7.81 -0.93 -7.43
C ILE A 150 -9.25 -1.44 -7.40
N VAL A 151 -9.90 -1.56 -8.56
CA VAL A 151 -11.25 -2.12 -8.67
C VAL A 151 -11.27 -3.59 -8.23
N GLY A 152 -10.27 -4.38 -8.64
CA GLY A 152 -10.13 -5.78 -8.22
C GLY A 152 -10.01 -5.92 -6.70
N ILE A 153 -9.22 -5.08 -6.05
CA ILE A 153 -9.09 -5.07 -4.59
C ILE A 153 -10.38 -4.62 -3.93
N PHE A 154 -11.06 -3.60 -4.46
CA PHE A 154 -12.36 -3.18 -3.92
C PHE A 154 -13.38 -4.33 -3.91
N ILE A 155 -13.48 -5.06 -5.02
CA ILE A 155 -14.37 -6.24 -5.13
C ILE A 155 -13.96 -7.31 -4.10
N LEU A 156 -12.67 -7.60 -3.95
CA LEU A 156 -12.16 -8.55 -2.96
C LEU A 156 -12.48 -8.15 -1.53
N LEU A 157 -12.33 -6.87 -1.19
CA LEU A 157 -12.65 -6.37 0.15
C LEU A 157 -14.14 -6.47 0.45
N VAL A 158 -15.01 -6.11 -0.50
CA VAL A 158 -16.47 -6.27 -0.35
C VAL A 158 -16.83 -7.74 -0.16
N LYS A 159 -16.22 -8.65 -0.92
CA LYS A 159 -16.46 -10.10 -0.78
C LYS A 159 -15.99 -10.65 0.57
N ASN A 160 -14.87 -10.14 1.07
CA ASN A 160 -14.24 -10.61 2.31
C ASN A 160 -14.54 -9.71 3.53
N TYR A 161 -15.56 -8.85 3.48
CA TYR A 161 -15.81 -7.83 4.50
C TYR A 161 -15.89 -8.37 5.94
N LYS A 162 -16.27 -9.65 6.11
CA LYS A 162 -16.38 -10.32 7.43
C LYS A 162 -15.02 -10.53 8.11
N TYR A 163 -13.94 -10.58 7.33
CA TYR A 163 -12.58 -10.81 7.84
C TYR A 163 -11.79 -9.51 8.03
N ILE A 164 -12.34 -8.39 7.59
CA ILE A 164 -11.66 -7.11 7.54
C ILE A 164 -12.15 -6.22 8.67
N ARG A 165 -11.23 -5.61 9.39
CA ARG A 165 -11.55 -4.60 10.40
C ARG A 165 -12.00 -3.30 9.72
N LYS A 166 -12.91 -2.58 10.38
CA LYS A 166 -13.42 -1.29 9.85
C LYS A 166 -12.29 -0.30 9.53
N ASP A 167 -11.26 -0.29 10.35
CA ASP A 167 -10.10 0.60 10.20
C ASP A 167 -9.31 0.35 8.91
N GLU A 168 -9.33 -0.88 8.40
CA GLU A 168 -8.62 -1.30 7.20
C GLU A 168 -9.32 -0.85 5.90
N PHE A 169 -10.61 -0.51 5.97
CA PHE A 169 -11.35 0.08 4.85
C PHE A 169 -11.05 1.57 4.64
N ILE A 170 -10.65 2.28 5.70
CA ILE A 170 -10.46 3.75 5.65
C ILE A 170 -9.43 4.15 4.59
N PRO A 171 -8.20 3.57 4.55
CA PRO A 171 -7.21 3.94 3.52
C PRO A 171 -7.69 3.68 2.09
N LEU A 172 -8.45 2.58 1.88
CA LEU A 172 -8.97 2.27 0.55
C LEU A 172 -10.04 3.27 0.11
N ILE A 173 -11.02 3.57 0.97
CA ILE A 173 -12.09 4.52 0.65
C ILE A 173 -11.48 5.89 0.36
N LEU A 174 -10.52 6.32 1.18
CA LEU A 174 -9.83 7.58 0.98
C LEU A 174 -9.00 7.58 -0.30
N PHE A 175 -8.30 6.48 -0.62
CA PHE A 175 -7.58 6.37 -1.87
C PHE A 175 -8.51 6.44 -3.09
N LEU A 176 -9.64 5.76 -3.06
CA LEU A 176 -10.63 5.80 -4.15
C LEU A 176 -11.23 7.21 -4.31
N THR A 177 -11.63 7.85 -3.22
CA THR A 177 -12.24 9.19 -3.25
C THR A 177 -11.23 10.27 -3.64
N PHE A 178 -10.12 10.39 -2.92
CA PHE A 178 -9.07 11.37 -3.23
C PHE A 178 -8.39 11.06 -4.56
N GLY A 179 -8.09 9.80 -4.86
CA GLY A 179 -7.51 9.38 -6.13
C GLY A 179 -8.37 9.78 -7.32
N THR A 180 -9.69 9.60 -7.25
CA THR A 180 -10.63 10.01 -8.31
C THR A 180 -10.63 11.52 -8.51
N VAL A 181 -10.70 12.29 -7.41
CA VAL A 181 -10.66 13.76 -7.45
C VAL A 181 -9.32 14.24 -8.02
N VAL A 182 -8.22 13.67 -7.55
CA VAL A 182 -6.87 13.99 -8.00
C VAL A 182 -6.69 13.68 -9.48
N LEU A 183 -7.16 12.52 -9.95
CA LEU A 183 -7.12 12.15 -11.36
C LEU A 183 -7.92 13.12 -12.23
N ALA A 184 -9.11 13.55 -11.78
CA ALA A 184 -9.93 14.53 -12.49
C ALA A 184 -9.20 15.89 -12.61
N ILE A 185 -8.62 16.38 -11.52
CA ILE A 185 -7.85 17.64 -11.50
C ILE A 185 -6.61 17.52 -12.39
N GLN A 186 -5.88 16.40 -12.29
CA GLN A 186 -4.64 16.18 -13.06
C GLN A 186 -4.93 16.02 -14.56
N LYS A 187 -6.09 15.47 -14.95
CA LYS A 187 -6.51 15.42 -16.35
C LYS A 187 -6.72 16.81 -16.95
N VAL A 188 -7.25 17.76 -16.17
CA VAL A 188 -7.43 19.16 -16.57
C VAL A 188 -6.10 19.94 -16.51
N ASN A 189 -5.27 19.64 -15.52
CA ASN A 189 -3.98 20.28 -15.27
C ASN A 189 -2.84 19.24 -15.18
N PRO A 190 -2.37 18.67 -16.31
CA PRO A 190 -1.38 17.59 -16.32
C PRO A 190 -0.03 17.94 -15.68
N GLN A 191 0.25 19.24 -15.53
CA GLN A 191 1.46 19.76 -14.89
C GLN A 191 1.44 19.64 -13.35
N MET A 192 0.29 19.31 -12.75
CA MET A 192 0.17 19.13 -11.30
C MET A 192 0.33 17.64 -10.96
N ASN A 193 1.47 17.26 -10.39
CA ASN A 193 1.71 15.88 -9.95
C ASN A 193 1.03 15.60 -8.60
N LEU A 194 -0.31 15.69 -8.56
CA LEU A 194 -1.08 15.49 -7.34
C LEU A 194 -1.15 14.03 -6.90
N LEU A 195 -0.97 13.07 -7.83
CA LEU A 195 -0.99 11.64 -7.51
C LEU A 195 0.07 11.24 -6.49
N ILE A 196 1.26 11.85 -6.57
CA ILE A 196 2.35 11.55 -5.63
C ILE A 196 2.03 12.03 -4.22
N LEU A 197 1.34 13.17 -4.09
CA LEU A 197 0.80 13.64 -2.81
C LEU A 197 -0.28 12.68 -2.28
N CYS A 198 -1.17 12.20 -3.15
CA CYS A 198 -2.19 11.21 -2.79
C CYS A 198 -1.56 9.93 -2.25
N HIS A 199 -0.52 9.40 -2.91
CA HIS A 199 0.22 8.22 -2.43
C HIS A 199 0.83 8.45 -1.05
N SER A 200 1.39 9.63 -0.81
CA SER A 200 2.01 9.97 0.48
C SER A 200 0.97 10.07 1.60
N LEU A 201 -0.15 10.74 1.36
CA LEU A 201 -1.24 10.85 2.33
C LEU A 201 -1.88 9.49 2.64
N VAL A 202 -2.08 8.64 1.63
CA VAL A 202 -2.61 7.28 1.86
C VAL A 202 -1.62 6.44 2.66
N SER A 203 -0.32 6.52 2.37
CA SER A 203 0.71 5.82 3.15
C SER A 203 0.74 6.26 4.61
N GLU A 204 0.57 7.55 4.86
CA GLU A 204 0.49 8.11 6.21
C GLU A 204 -0.78 7.65 6.94
N LEU A 205 -1.93 7.68 6.26
CA LEU A 205 -3.18 7.17 6.81
C LEU A 205 -3.11 5.68 7.16
N MET A 206 -2.48 4.87 6.31
CA MET A 206 -2.23 3.45 6.61
C MET A 206 -1.41 3.28 7.89
N TYR A 207 -0.41 4.14 8.12
CA TYR A 207 0.36 4.13 9.37
C TYR A 207 -0.54 4.36 10.58
N PHE A 208 -1.35 5.41 10.56
CA PHE A 208 -2.19 5.75 11.71
C PHE A 208 -3.34 4.78 11.95
N THR A 209 -3.91 4.21 10.89
CA THR A 209 -5.10 3.36 11.02
C THR A 209 -4.78 1.88 11.22
N ILE A 210 -3.73 1.37 10.57
CA ILE A 210 -3.48 -0.08 10.50
C ILE A 210 -2.08 -0.44 11.03
N GLU A 211 -1.06 0.30 10.60
CA GLU A 211 0.35 -0.09 10.77
C GLU A 211 1.01 0.47 12.03
N ASN A 212 0.28 1.21 12.86
CA ASN A 212 0.84 1.70 14.12
C ASN A 212 1.24 0.51 15.00
N PRO A 213 2.56 0.33 15.29
CA PRO A 213 3.03 -0.82 16.04
C PRO A 213 2.44 -0.93 17.44
N ASP A 214 2.16 0.20 18.09
CA ASP A 214 1.59 0.23 19.43
C ASP A 214 0.15 -0.30 19.41
N VAL A 215 -0.65 0.08 18.41
CA VAL A 215 -2.03 -0.39 18.23
C VAL A 215 -2.05 -1.88 17.88
N LYS A 216 -1.13 -2.33 17.02
CA LYS A 216 -1.00 -3.76 16.68
C LYS A 216 -0.63 -4.60 17.90
N MET A 217 0.36 -4.17 18.66
CA MET A 217 0.79 -4.86 19.88
C MET A 217 -0.33 -4.91 20.93
N LEU A 218 -1.04 -3.79 21.13
CA LEU A 218 -2.18 -3.73 22.05
C LEU A 218 -3.29 -4.70 21.63
N ASN A 219 -3.63 -4.75 20.35
CA ASN A 219 -4.65 -5.66 19.84
C ASN A 219 -4.25 -7.14 20.03
N GLU A 220 -3.00 -7.50 19.80
CA GLU A 220 -2.50 -8.86 20.06
C GLU A 220 -2.54 -9.21 21.55
N LEU A 221 -2.20 -8.29 22.43
CA LEU A 221 -2.29 -8.50 23.88
C LEU A 221 -3.74 -8.74 24.31
N ILE A 222 -4.69 -7.96 23.78
CA ILE A 222 -6.12 -8.13 24.05
C ILE A 222 -6.62 -9.50 23.54
N GLU A 223 -6.21 -9.90 22.34
CA GLU A 223 -6.61 -11.19 21.76
C GLU A 223 -6.03 -12.36 22.56
N ASN A 224 -4.76 -12.32 22.90
CA ASN A 224 -4.10 -13.31 23.73
C ASN A 224 -4.75 -13.43 25.12
N ARG A 225 -5.09 -12.30 25.73
CA ARG A 225 -5.80 -12.29 27.01
C ARG A 225 -7.16 -13.00 26.92
N LYS A 226 -7.95 -12.73 25.89
CA LYS A 226 -9.23 -13.40 25.67
C LYS A 226 -9.08 -14.92 25.50
N ILE A 227 -8.03 -15.37 24.80
CA ILE A 227 -7.72 -16.80 24.64
C ILE A 227 -7.38 -17.43 25.99
N ILE A 228 -6.56 -16.77 26.81
CA ILE A 228 -6.18 -17.24 28.13
C ILE A 228 -7.40 -17.31 29.06
N GLU A 229 -8.25 -16.28 29.07
CA GLU A 229 -9.48 -16.24 29.86
C GLU A 229 -10.41 -17.41 29.50
N ARG A 230 -10.68 -17.64 28.21
CA ARG A 230 -11.48 -18.79 27.73
C ARG A 230 -10.89 -20.14 28.16
N SER A 231 -9.58 -20.32 27.96
CA SER A 231 -8.91 -21.55 28.38
C SER A 231 -8.99 -21.79 29.90
N SER A 232 -8.92 -20.72 30.69
CA SER A 232 -9.07 -20.78 32.15
C SER A 232 -10.52 -21.16 32.55
N GLU A 233 -11.53 -20.58 31.90
CA GLU A 233 -12.93 -20.91 32.10
C GLU A 233 -13.20 -22.38 31.74
N GLU A 234 -12.71 -22.86 30.59
CA GLU A 234 -12.85 -24.26 30.17
C GLU A 234 -12.21 -25.22 31.17
N LYS A 235 -11.01 -24.88 31.69
CA LYS A 235 -10.37 -25.69 32.76
C LYS A 235 -11.18 -25.68 34.04
N SER A 236 -11.73 -24.56 34.44
CA SER A 236 -12.56 -24.45 35.65
C SER A 236 -13.84 -25.27 35.52
N ILE A 237 -14.51 -25.22 34.37
CA ILE A 237 -15.69 -26.04 34.06
C ILE A 237 -15.35 -27.54 34.07
N PHE A 238 -14.20 -27.90 33.48
CA PHE A 238 -13.74 -29.30 33.48
C PHE A 238 -13.47 -29.81 34.89
N LEU A 239 -12.75 -29.05 35.72
CA LEU A 239 -12.48 -29.41 37.12
C LEU A 239 -13.78 -29.52 37.95
N PHE A 240 -14.74 -28.61 37.73
CA PHE A 240 -16.02 -28.67 38.37
C PHE A 240 -16.81 -29.93 38.01
N LYS A 241 -16.87 -30.29 36.73
CA LYS A 241 -17.51 -31.52 36.25
C LYS A 241 -16.82 -32.77 36.79
N MET A 242 -15.47 -32.81 36.83
CA MET A 242 -14.76 -33.93 37.46
C MET A 242 -15.06 -34.04 38.96
N SER A 243 -15.08 -32.93 39.66
CA SER A 243 -15.43 -32.88 41.09
C SER A 243 -16.85 -33.39 41.38
N GLN A 244 -17.81 -33.12 40.52
CA GLN A 244 -19.18 -33.67 40.63
C GLN A 244 -19.23 -35.14 40.29
N GLY A 245 -18.52 -35.60 39.24
CA GLY A 245 -18.49 -37.03 38.89
C GLY A 245 -17.82 -37.92 39.95
N ILE A 246 -16.91 -37.36 40.76
CA ILE A 246 -16.31 -38.09 41.89
C ILE A 246 -17.24 -38.12 43.12
N LYS A 247 -18.18 -37.17 43.23
CA LYS A 247 -19.13 -37.10 44.35
C LYS A 247 -20.39 -37.96 44.20
N GLU A 248 -20.64 -38.55 43.03
CA GLU A 248 -21.66 -39.57 42.92
C GLU A 248 -21.11 -40.92 43.44
N PRO A 249 -21.35 -41.32 44.70
CA PRO A 249 -20.98 -42.64 45.13
C PRO A 249 -21.85 -43.62 44.35
N SER A 250 -21.21 -44.63 43.77
CA SER A 250 -21.85 -45.81 43.22
C SER A 250 -22.94 -46.28 44.20
N LYS A 251 -24.22 -45.98 43.94
CA LYS A 251 -25.35 -46.66 44.58
C LYS A 251 -25.50 -47.98 43.85
N ASN A 252 -24.84 -48.99 44.36
CA ASN A 252 -25.21 -50.41 44.26
C ASN A 252 -25.59 -50.93 45.60
#